data_ee19aa0896e402735ce5ce2347e1d32b
#
_entry.id   ee19aa0896e402735ce5ce2347e1d32b
#
_cell.length_a   1.000
_cell.length_b   1.000
_cell.length_c   1.000
_cell.angle_alpha   90.00
_cell.angle_beta   90.00
_cell.angle_gamma   90.00
#
_symmetry.space_group_name_H-M   'P 1'
#
loop_
_entity.id
_entity.type
_entity.pdbx_description
1 polymer ?
#
loop_
_entity_poly.entity_id
_entity_poly.type
_entity_poly.pdbx_seq_one_letter_code
_entity_poly.pdbx_strand_id
1 'polypeptide(L)'
;MSEENSITLYVSAGSNDSPYYEFYTDSEGNNTTNTLYLDKKYTFYRLGDATSHPFYISDAGIEQEPTANITLSGDGSYLDNGIVGTESLVLEFSGLTTSDTLYGYCTNHAGAPNNMYEQFTLVSTSSVPEPEPEPEPEPEPEPEPEPEPEPEQLNT
;
A
#
# COMPACT_ATOMS: atom_id res chain seq x y z
N MET A 1 3.57 13.15 13.74
CA MET A 1 3.14 12.22 12.68
C MET A 1 4.37 11.59 12.09
N SER A 2 4.48 10.29 12.20
CA SER A 2 5.64 9.62 11.68
C SER A 2 5.51 9.49 10.16
N GLU A 3 6.58 9.77 9.44
CA GLU A 3 6.66 9.58 7.98
C GLU A 3 6.42 8.12 7.59
N GLU A 4 6.51 7.19 8.53
CA GLU A 4 6.29 5.77 8.32
C GLU A 4 4.90 5.42 7.81
N ASN A 5 3.92 6.31 7.99
CA ASN A 5 2.55 6.10 7.54
C ASN A 5 2.26 6.65 6.15
N SER A 6 3.25 7.27 5.51
CA SER A 6 3.09 7.85 4.17
C SER A 6 3.86 7.07 3.13
N ILE A 7 3.21 6.79 2.01
CA ILE A 7 3.80 6.11 0.87
C ILE A 7 3.65 7.00 -0.36
N THR A 8 4.71 7.09 -1.16
CA THR A 8 4.68 7.82 -2.42
C THR A 8 4.61 6.83 -3.57
N LEU A 9 3.68 7.07 -4.50
CA LEU A 9 3.54 6.29 -5.71
C LEU A 9 3.64 7.20 -6.93
N TYR A 10 4.17 6.65 -8.01
CA TYR A 10 4.33 7.33 -9.29
C TYR A 10 3.45 6.66 -10.32
N VAL A 11 2.61 7.44 -10.99
CA VAL A 11 1.61 6.95 -11.94
C VAL A 11 2.16 7.09 -13.34
N SER A 12 2.13 6.00 -14.11
CA SER A 12 2.60 6.01 -15.49
C SER A 12 1.88 7.03 -16.35
N ALA A 13 2.43 7.31 -17.53
CA ALA A 13 1.81 8.21 -18.49
C ALA A 13 0.43 7.72 -18.97
N GLY A 14 0.15 6.44 -18.77
CA GLY A 14 -1.08 5.83 -19.20
C GLY A 14 -0.95 5.17 -20.57
N SER A 15 -1.87 4.25 -20.84
CA SER A 15 -1.93 3.54 -22.10
C SER A 15 -3.39 3.33 -22.50
N ASN A 16 -3.66 3.27 -23.79
CA ASN A 16 -5.00 2.95 -24.28
C ASN A 16 -5.32 1.46 -24.21
N ASP A 17 -4.34 0.65 -23.83
CA ASP A 17 -4.48 -0.79 -23.66
C ASP A 17 -4.21 -1.17 -22.20
N SER A 18 -4.86 -2.23 -21.73
CA SER A 18 -4.64 -2.73 -20.36
C SER A 18 -3.24 -3.30 -20.19
N PRO A 19 -2.53 -3.00 -19.09
CA PRO A 19 -2.97 -2.15 -17.99
C PRO A 19 -2.94 -0.66 -18.39
N TYR A 20 -4.02 0.02 -18.08
CA TYR A 20 -4.15 1.44 -18.46
C TYR A 20 -3.20 2.33 -17.71
N TYR A 21 -2.94 2.01 -16.44
CA TYR A 21 -1.95 2.67 -15.61
C TYR A 21 -1.12 1.64 -14.88
N GLU A 22 0.13 2.00 -14.66
CA GLU A 22 1.01 1.27 -13.76
C GLU A 22 1.42 2.23 -12.64
N PHE A 23 1.51 1.70 -11.44
CA PHE A 23 1.86 2.48 -10.25
C PHE A 23 3.20 1.98 -9.74
N TYR A 24 4.11 2.91 -9.52
CA TYR A 24 5.49 2.58 -9.17
C TYR A 24 5.82 3.09 -7.78
N THR A 25 6.59 2.31 -7.04
CA THR A 25 7.08 2.70 -5.73
C THR A 25 8.35 3.53 -5.81
N ASP A 26 8.91 3.69 -6.99
CA ASP A 26 10.12 4.48 -7.23
C ASP A 26 9.93 5.42 -8.42
N SER A 27 10.69 6.52 -8.42
CA SER A 27 10.57 7.56 -9.45
C SER A 27 11.16 7.18 -10.79
N GLU A 28 11.84 6.04 -10.86
CA GLU A 28 12.47 5.55 -12.09
C GLU A 28 11.60 4.53 -12.81
N GLY A 29 10.51 4.09 -12.20
CA GLY A 29 9.57 3.16 -12.82
C GLY A 29 10.05 1.72 -12.85
N ASN A 30 10.77 1.28 -11.83
CA ASN A 30 11.32 -0.08 -11.77
C ASN A 30 10.45 -1.08 -11.01
N ASN A 31 9.70 -0.62 -10.00
CA ASN A 31 8.93 -1.51 -9.13
C ASN A 31 7.46 -1.11 -9.10
N THR A 32 6.60 -1.98 -9.61
CA THR A 32 5.15 -1.74 -9.66
C THR A 32 4.42 -2.28 -8.45
N THR A 33 3.29 -1.67 -8.14
CA THR A 33 2.32 -2.18 -7.17
C THR A 33 0.93 -1.69 -7.56
N ASN A 34 -0.09 -2.47 -7.24
CA ASN A 34 -1.48 -2.02 -7.31
C ASN A 34 -2.19 -2.22 -5.96
N THR A 35 -1.42 -2.54 -4.93
CA THR A 35 -1.93 -2.78 -3.59
C THR A 35 -1.79 -1.52 -2.75
N LEU A 36 -2.89 -1.12 -2.13
CA LEU A 36 -2.92 -0.01 -1.18
C LEU A 36 -3.32 -0.53 0.20
N TYR A 37 -2.64 -0.02 1.22
CA TYR A 37 -2.91 -0.38 2.61
C TYR A 37 -3.81 0.67 3.25
N LEU A 38 -4.90 0.24 3.85
CA LEU A 38 -5.89 1.16 4.41
C LEU A 38 -5.39 1.94 5.63
N ASP A 39 -4.29 1.52 6.22
CA ASP A 39 -3.64 2.22 7.33
C ASP A 39 -2.56 3.20 6.89
N LYS A 40 -2.41 3.41 5.59
CA LYS A 40 -1.39 4.31 5.03
C LYS A 40 -2.02 5.49 4.32
N LYS A 41 -1.28 6.58 4.25
CA LYS A 41 -1.58 7.76 3.45
C LYS A 41 -0.72 7.69 2.19
N TYR A 42 -1.31 8.01 1.04
CA TYR A 42 -0.61 7.93 -0.24
C TYR A 42 -0.51 9.28 -0.90
N THR A 43 0.66 9.56 -1.47
CA THR A 43 0.85 10.70 -2.37
C THR A 43 1.17 10.16 -3.76
N PHE A 44 0.39 10.55 -4.74
CA PHE A 44 0.57 10.14 -6.13
C PHE A 44 1.18 11.28 -6.94
N TYR A 45 2.26 10.99 -7.63
CA TYR A 45 2.88 11.86 -8.61
C TYR A 45 2.78 11.22 -9.99
N ARG A 46 3.01 11.98 -11.04
CA ARG A 46 3.10 11.40 -12.38
C ARG A 46 4.54 10.99 -12.65
N LEU A 47 4.71 9.76 -13.10
CA LEU A 47 6.04 9.24 -13.45
C LEU A 47 6.61 10.07 -14.59
N GLY A 48 7.85 10.59 -14.42
CA GLY A 48 8.48 11.42 -15.44
C GLY A 48 7.73 12.70 -15.78
N ASP A 49 6.94 13.23 -14.83
CA ASP A 49 6.11 14.42 -15.01
C ASP A 49 5.16 14.30 -16.22
N ALA A 50 4.62 13.11 -16.43
CA ALA A 50 3.75 12.81 -17.56
C ALA A 50 2.54 13.75 -17.63
N THR A 51 2.24 14.24 -18.81
CA THR A 51 1.13 15.17 -19.03
C THR A 51 -0.04 14.53 -19.77
N SER A 52 0.10 13.30 -20.25
CA SER A 52 -0.97 12.56 -20.91
C SER A 52 -1.84 11.82 -19.90
N HIS A 53 -3.07 11.57 -20.28
CA HIS A 53 -4.03 10.81 -19.49
C HIS A 53 -4.11 11.30 -18.04
N PRO A 54 -4.75 12.46 -17.79
CA PRO A 54 -4.88 13.00 -16.44
C PRO A 54 -5.47 11.97 -15.47
N PHE A 55 -4.84 11.80 -14.32
CA PHE A 55 -5.15 10.74 -13.38
C PHE A 55 -5.91 11.25 -12.16
N TYR A 56 -6.96 10.53 -11.77
CA TYR A 56 -7.66 10.80 -10.52
C TYR A 56 -8.12 9.50 -9.86
N ILE A 57 -8.64 9.62 -8.64
CA ILE A 57 -9.05 8.48 -7.82
C ILE A 57 -10.47 8.70 -7.32
N SER A 58 -11.28 7.64 -7.30
CA SER A 58 -12.60 7.66 -6.66
C SER A 58 -12.99 6.28 -6.15
N ASP A 59 -13.65 6.26 -5.01
CA ASP A 59 -14.23 5.04 -4.45
C ASP A 59 -15.70 4.87 -4.87
N ALA A 60 -16.26 5.86 -5.52
CA ALA A 60 -17.66 5.83 -5.97
C ALA A 60 -17.80 5.38 -7.43
N GLY A 61 -16.73 5.42 -8.20
CA GLY A 61 -16.71 5.05 -9.61
C GLY A 61 -15.99 6.07 -10.48
N ILE A 62 -15.88 5.76 -11.75
CA ILE A 62 -15.20 6.63 -12.71
C ILE A 62 -16.01 7.92 -12.87
N GLU A 63 -15.34 9.07 -12.75
CA GLU A 63 -15.98 10.41 -12.78
C GLU A 63 -17.09 10.60 -11.76
N GLN A 64 -17.04 9.84 -10.66
CA GLN A 64 -17.98 10.00 -9.56
C GLN A 64 -17.31 10.72 -8.40
N GLU A 65 -18.03 11.61 -7.76
CA GLU A 65 -17.50 12.30 -6.59
C GLU A 65 -17.15 11.26 -5.51
N PRO A 66 -15.91 11.29 -5.00
CA PRO A 66 -15.53 10.36 -3.94
C PRO A 66 -16.41 10.51 -2.70
N THR A 67 -16.65 9.39 -2.03
CA THR A 67 -17.44 9.39 -0.78
C THR A 67 -16.60 9.89 0.40
N ALA A 68 -17.26 10.05 1.54
CA ALA A 68 -16.58 10.44 2.78
C ALA A 68 -15.66 9.33 3.34
N ASN A 69 -15.62 8.16 2.70
CA ASN A 69 -14.75 7.07 3.11
C ASN A 69 -13.30 7.25 2.69
N ILE A 70 -13.06 8.22 1.82
CA ILE A 70 -11.70 8.66 1.47
C ILE A 70 -11.63 10.18 1.50
N THR A 71 -10.43 10.70 1.68
CA THR A 71 -10.16 12.14 1.57
C THR A 71 -9.08 12.33 0.52
N LEU A 72 -9.39 13.13 -0.49
CA LEU A 72 -8.44 13.50 -1.52
C LEU A 72 -8.08 14.97 -1.37
N SER A 73 -6.79 15.27 -1.48
CA SER A 73 -6.28 16.63 -1.42
C SER A 73 -5.13 16.81 -2.41
N GLY A 74 -4.66 18.02 -2.54
CA GLY A 74 -3.64 18.35 -3.54
C GLY A 74 -4.28 18.86 -4.80
N ASP A 75 -3.78 18.40 -5.95
CA ASP A 75 -4.20 18.90 -7.26
C ASP A 75 -5.27 18.00 -7.88
N GLY A 76 -5.92 18.50 -8.92
CA GLY A 76 -6.88 17.72 -9.68
C GLY A 76 -8.28 17.70 -9.09
N SER A 77 -9.21 17.11 -9.84
CA SER A 77 -10.58 16.88 -9.41
C SER A 77 -11.15 15.66 -10.16
N TYR A 78 -12.28 15.16 -9.68
CA TYR A 78 -12.87 13.93 -10.23
C TYR A 78 -13.45 14.08 -11.62
N LEU A 79 -13.77 15.32 -12.05
CA LEU A 79 -14.29 15.61 -13.39
C LEU A 79 -13.26 16.40 -14.18
N ASP A 80 -12.83 15.87 -15.31
CA ASP A 80 -12.03 16.54 -16.34
C ASP A 80 -10.68 17.14 -15.90
N ASN A 81 -10.27 16.94 -14.66
CA ASN A 81 -9.08 17.59 -14.11
C ASN A 81 -8.19 16.63 -13.29
N GLY A 82 -7.89 15.47 -13.83
CA GLY A 82 -6.90 14.60 -13.22
C GLY A 82 -5.52 15.27 -13.15
N ILE A 83 -4.63 14.73 -12.32
CA ILE A 83 -3.29 15.29 -12.18
C ILE A 83 -2.41 15.01 -13.39
N VAL A 84 -1.60 15.99 -13.75
CA VAL A 84 -0.64 15.93 -14.85
C VAL A 84 0.64 16.67 -14.47
N GLY A 85 1.72 16.36 -15.15
CA GLY A 85 2.99 17.09 -14.97
C GLY A 85 3.54 16.93 -13.56
N THR A 86 3.78 18.03 -12.90
CA THR A 86 4.35 18.06 -11.53
C THR A 86 3.27 18.08 -10.44
N GLU A 87 2.02 17.97 -10.81
CA GLU A 87 0.91 17.93 -9.85
C GLU A 87 0.94 16.65 -9.01
N SER A 88 0.34 16.73 -7.84
CA SER A 88 0.24 15.58 -6.93
C SER A 88 -1.15 15.46 -6.34
N LEU A 89 -1.50 14.24 -5.96
CA LEU A 89 -2.78 13.89 -5.37
C LEU A 89 -2.51 13.11 -4.09
N VAL A 90 -3.12 13.51 -2.99
CA VAL A 90 -2.97 12.85 -1.69
C VAL A 90 -4.25 12.11 -1.36
N LEU A 91 -4.10 10.84 -0.98
CA LEU A 91 -5.21 9.96 -0.62
C LEU A 91 -5.07 9.52 0.83
N GLU A 92 -6.13 9.75 1.61
CA GLU A 92 -6.26 9.25 2.97
C GLU A 92 -7.53 8.41 3.06
N PHE A 93 -7.45 7.31 3.81
CA PHE A 93 -8.59 6.43 4.03
C PHE A 93 -9.24 6.76 5.36
N SER A 94 -10.57 6.87 5.36
CA SER A 94 -11.34 7.14 6.58
C SER A 94 -12.42 6.10 6.85
N GLY A 95 -12.83 5.33 5.85
CA GLY A 95 -13.89 4.36 6.04
C GLY A 95 -13.95 3.22 5.02
N LEU A 96 -12.99 3.12 4.09
CA LEU A 96 -12.97 2.00 3.16
C LEU A 96 -12.59 0.71 3.87
N THR A 97 -13.15 -0.39 3.37
CA THR A 97 -12.83 -1.74 3.79
C THR A 97 -12.18 -2.50 2.64
N THR A 98 -11.67 -3.69 2.92
CA THR A 98 -11.06 -4.54 1.90
C THR A 98 -12.05 -5.06 0.86
N SER A 99 -13.35 -4.95 1.14
CA SER A 99 -14.40 -5.34 0.19
C SER A 99 -14.87 -4.19 -0.70
N ASP A 100 -14.44 -2.97 -0.40
CA ASP A 100 -14.80 -1.82 -1.21
C ASP A 100 -13.93 -1.73 -2.45
N THR A 101 -14.37 -0.96 -3.44
CA THR A 101 -13.66 -0.77 -4.69
C THR A 101 -13.08 0.64 -4.71
N LEU A 102 -11.85 0.75 -5.20
CA LEU A 102 -11.18 2.04 -5.42
C LEU A 102 -10.62 2.06 -6.83
N TYR A 103 -10.97 3.10 -7.58
CA TYR A 103 -10.54 3.26 -8.97
C TYR A 103 -9.49 4.35 -9.11
N GLY A 104 -8.45 4.05 -9.91
CA GLY A 104 -7.59 5.08 -10.47
C GLY A 104 -7.91 5.18 -11.95
N TYR A 105 -8.22 6.36 -12.46
CA TYR A 105 -8.75 6.50 -13.81
C TYR A 105 -8.28 7.76 -14.52
N CYS A 106 -8.44 7.76 -15.83
CA CYS A 106 -8.16 8.92 -16.66
C CYS A 106 -9.42 9.78 -16.78
N THR A 107 -9.33 11.04 -16.38
CA THR A 107 -10.48 11.95 -16.46
C THR A 107 -10.86 12.33 -17.89
N ASN A 108 -9.97 12.10 -18.87
CA ASN A 108 -10.26 12.36 -20.28
C ASN A 108 -10.82 11.12 -21.00
N HIS A 109 -10.79 9.95 -20.38
CA HIS A 109 -11.29 8.70 -20.97
C HIS A 109 -12.20 7.99 -19.99
N ALA A 110 -13.24 8.67 -19.57
CA ALA A 110 -14.13 8.19 -18.54
C ALA A 110 -15.53 7.84 -19.07
N GLY A 111 -15.67 7.66 -20.35
CA GLY A 111 -16.94 7.28 -21.00
C GLY A 111 -16.82 5.94 -21.73
N ALA A 112 -17.81 5.04 -21.55
CA ALA A 112 -17.84 3.80 -22.31
C ALA A 112 -17.92 4.10 -23.82
N PRO A 113 -17.21 3.33 -24.69
CA PRO A 113 -16.44 2.13 -24.41
C PRO A 113 -14.96 2.36 -24.06
N ASN A 114 -14.53 3.59 -23.93
CA ASN A 114 -13.11 3.96 -23.84
C ASN A 114 -12.64 4.27 -22.41
N ASN A 115 -13.27 3.69 -21.40
CA ASN A 115 -12.88 3.90 -20.00
C ASN A 115 -11.45 3.42 -19.76
N MET A 116 -10.60 4.32 -19.29
CA MET A 116 -9.26 3.98 -18.82
C MET A 116 -9.25 3.99 -17.30
N TYR A 117 -9.19 2.83 -16.68
CA TYR A 117 -9.16 2.74 -15.22
C TYR A 117 -8.46 1.47 -14.76
N GLU A 118 -7.98 1.54 -13.54
CA GLU A 118 -7.47 0.38 -12.81
C GLU A 118 -8.15 0.32 -11.44
N GLN A 119 -8.33 -0.87 -10.93
CA GLN A 119 -8.83 -1.07 -9.57
C GLN A 119 -7.64 -1.41 -8.68
N PHE A 120 -7.59 -0.75 -7.53
CA PHE A 120 -6.58 -1.06 -6.52
C PHE A 120 -7.02 -2.25 -5.68
N THR A 121 -6.05 -3.06 -5.27
CA THR A 121 -6.27 -4.08 -4.27
C THR A 121 -6.11 -3.45 -2.89
N LEU A 122 -7.14 -3.54 -2.05
CA LEU A 122 -7.14 -2.91 -0.73
C LEU A 122 -6.84 -3.95 0.34
N VAL A 123 -5.86 -3.64 1.19
CA VAL A 123 -5.42 -4.49 2.30
C VAL A 123 -5.54 -3.71 3.60
N SER A 124 -6.01 -4.35 4.66
CA SER A 124 -6.38 -3.66 5.90
C SER A 124 -5.19 -3.03 6.63
N THR A 125 -4.04 -3.65 6.60
CA THR A 125 -2.82 -3.11 7.22
C THR A 125 -1.62 -3.39 6.35
N SER A 126 -0.64 -2.50 6.41
CA SER A 126 0.67 -2.78 5.85
C SER A 126 1.36 -3.77 6.78
N SER A 127 0.89 -5.01 6.78
CA SER A 127 1.59 -6.01 7.55
C SER A 127 2.89 -6.38 6.83
N VAL A 128 3.95 -5.64 7.17
CA VAL A 128 5.17 -6.38 7.46
C VAL A 128 4.73 -7.31 8.58
N PRO A 129 4.66 -8.63 8.38
CA PRO A 129 4.33 -9.51 9.49
C PRO A 129 5.29 -9.18 10.60
N GLU A 130 4.77 -8.88 11.79
CA GLU A 130 5.61 -8.79 12.96
C GLU A 130 6.53 -10.02 12.90
N PRO A 131 7.85 -9.83 13.02
CA PRO A 131 8.70 -10.99 13.08
C PRO A 131 8.13 -11.90 14.15
N GLU A 132 7.89 -13.16 13.78
CA GLU A 132 7.44 -14.15 14.74
C GLU A 132 8.30 -13.98 16.00
N PRO A 133 7.69 -13.91 17.18
CA PRO A 133 8.48 -13.81 18.38
C PRO A 133 9.50 -14.94 18.35
N GLU A 134 10.76 -14.59 18.53
CA GLU A 134 11.81 -15.59 18.60
C GLU A 134 11.35 -16.67 19.56
N PRO A 135 11.46 -17.94 19.18
CA PRO A 135 11.12 -19.00 20.12
C PRO A 135 11.91 -18.77 21.39
N GLU A 136 11.20 -18.78 22.52
CA GLU A 136 11.87 -18.68 23.80
C GLU A 136 13.02 -19.67 23.83
N PRO A 137 14.20 -19.25 24.27
CA PRO A 137 15.30 -20.21 24.39
C PRO A 137 14.84 -21.38 25.25
N GLU A 138 15.07 -22.57 24.73
CA GLU A 138 14.76 -23.78 25.50
C GLU A 138 15.39 -23.62 26.88
N PRO A 139 14.65 -23.91 27.94
CA PRO A 139 15.24 -23.89 29.27
C PRO A 139 16.48 -24.76 29.27
N GLU A 140 17.57 -24.20 29.79
CA GLU A 140 18.79 -24.96 29.92
C GLU A 140 18.48 -26.27 30.65
N PRO A 141 18.99 -27.39 30.16
CA PRO A 141 18.78 -28.63 30.87
C PRO A 141 19.26 -28.46 32.30
N GLU A 142 18.42 -28.86 33.23
CA GLU A 142 18.82 -28.85 34.65
C GLU A 142 20.14 -29.56 34.79
N PRO A 143 21.07 -29.00 35.55
CA PRO A 143 22.33 -29.71 35.79
C PRO A 143 22.02 -31.06 36.38
N GLU A 144 22.64 -32.08 35.81
CA GLU A 144 22.48 -33.42 36.34
C GLU A 144 22.80 -33.39 37.83
N PRO A 145 21.96 -34.01 38.64
CA PRO A 145 22.27 -34.07 40.06
C PRO A 145 23.66 -34.69 40.25
N GLU A 146 24.45 -33.99 41.05
CA GLU A 146 25.76 -34.52 41.38
C GLU A 146 25.61 -35.96 41.86
N PRO A 147 26.45 -36.87 41.40
CA PRO A 147 26.39 -38.23 41.91
C PRO A 147 26.57 -38.19 43.41
N GLU A 148 25.68 -38.88 44.10
CA GLU A 148 25.81 -38.99 45.53
C GLU A 148 27.21 -39.51 45.87
N PRO A 149 27.85 -38.90 46.87
CA PRO A 149 29.15 -39.42 47.28
C PRO A 149 29.01 -40.84 47.67
N GLU A 150 29.89 -41.63 47.12
CA GLU A 150 29.92 -43.07 47.52
C GLU A 150 29.99 -43.16 49.05
N PRO A 151 29.16 -44.02 49.63
CA PRO A 151 29.24 -44.18 51.06
C PRO A 151 30.64 -44.61 51.42
N GLU A 152 31.24 -43.90 52.36
CA GLU A 152 32.55 -44.29 52.84
C GLU A 152 32.51 -45.73 53.27
N GLN A 153 33.33 -46.52 52.64
CA GLN A 153 33.50 -47.87 53.10
C GLN A 153 34.09 -47.75 54.45
N LEU A 154 33.35 -48.26 55.40
CA LEU A 154 33.88 -48.39 56.73
C LEU A 154 34.96 -49.42 56.70
N ASN A 155 36.15 -48.96 56.78
CA ASN A 155 37.27 -49.86 57.03
C ASN A 155 37.21 -50.30 58.47
N THR A 156 36.85 -51.49 58.60
CA THR A 156 36.99 -52.16 59.93
C THR A 156 38.35 -52.73 60.09
#